data_2f95915d87590c222b34aeba3bdee05d
#
_entry.id   2f95915d87590c222b34aeba3bdee05d
#
_cell.length_a   1.000
_cell.length_b   1.000
_cell.length_c   1.000
_cell.angle_alpha   90.00
_cell.angle_beta   90.00
_cell.angle_gamma   90.00
#
_symmetry.space_group_name_H-M   'P 1'
#
loop_
_entity.id
_entity.type
_entity.pdbx_description
1 polymer ?
#
loop_
_entity_poly.entity_id
_entity_poly.type
_entity_poly.pdbx_seq_one_letter_code
_entity_poly.pdbx_strand_id
1 'polypeptide(L)'
;MPEFPEPEERNALAEDCRRCPALAGSRTRIAWGNGPRDADLVVVGEAPAAGNPDADRWRGGNHTGMAYTSRHSGRQVRRLVADLPDEAYYTNAVKCFPADPGDPTDNREPTAEERANCRPYLAAEIRDVAPEAVLATGKHATQSVLAAADRSLAGGFLDAVLDPVACPELGTTLVPVLHPSYEAVWRARLGYEDRADYVAAVRAALPSGGRRDSGDEDSG
;
A
#
# COMPACT_ATOMS: atom_id res chain seq x y z
N MET A 1 -13.11 -15.50 -0.45
CA MET A 1 -13.20 -14.10 0.07
C MET A 1 -11.86 -13.80 0.71
N PRO A 2 -11.26 -12.61 0.52
CA PRO A 2 -9.96 -12.32 1.14
C PRO A 2 -10.03 -12.53 2.65
N GLU A 3 -8.98 -13.12 3.21
CA GLU A 3 -8.88 -13.35 4.64
C GLU A 3 -8.58 -12.05 5.39
N PHE A 4 -8.96 -12.00 6.66
CA PHE A 4 -8.60 -10.90 7.53
C PHE A 4 -7.21 -11.20 8.12
N PRO A 5 -6.24 -10.27 8.08
CA PRO A 5 -4.89 -10.52 8.58
C PRO A 5 -4.90 -10.74 10.10
N GLU A 6 -4.04 -11.61 10.58
CA GLU A 6 -3.85 -11.85 12.00
C GLU A 6 -3.02 -10.72 12.65
N PRO A 7 -3.27 -10.38 13.93
CA PRO A 7 -2.54 -9.30 14.62
C PRO A 7 -1.02 -9.49 14.67
N GLU A 8 -0.56 -10.73 14.67
CA GLU A 8 0.85 -11.14 14.72
C GLU A 8 1.61 -10.82 13.45
N GLU A 9 0.91 -10.66 12.32
CA GLU A 9 1.50 -10.27 11.04
C GLU A 9 1.88 -8.78 10.99
N ARG A 10 1.52 -8.01 12.00
CA ARG A 10 1.77 -6.58 12.07
C ARG A 10 3.25 -6.26 12.27
N ASN A 11 3.83 -5.51 11.36
CA ASN A 11 5.23 -5.07 11.42
C ASN A 11 5.36 -3.69 12.08
N ALA A 12 5.36 -3.64 13.39
CA ALA A 12 5.45 -2.38 14.15
C ALA A 12 6.90 -1.86 14.24
N LEU A 13 7.19 -0.72 13.58
CA LEU A 13 8.52 -0.10 13.59
C LEU A 13 8.70 0.95 14.69
N ALA A 14 7.64 1.64 15.14
CA ALA A 14 7.69 2.66 16.19
C ALA A 14 6.29 2.89 16.79
N GLU A 15 5.97 2.20 17.87
CA GLU A 15 4.63 2.25 18.50
C GLU A 15 4.28 3.60 19.13
N ASP A 16 5.27 4.38 19.53
CA ASP A 16 5.14 5.67 20.23
C ASP A 16 5.44 6.88 19.32
N CYS A 17 5.52 6.71 18.01
CA CYS A 17 5.84 7.79 17.07
C CYS A 17 4.87 8.97 17.24
N ARG A 18 5.42 10.19 17.45
CA ARG A 18 4.68 11.46 17.61
C ARG A 18 5.18 12.58 16.69
N ARG A 19 5.79 12.21 15.54
CA ARG A 19 6.37 13.19 14.59
C ARG A 19 5.33 14.14 13.99
N CYS A 20 4.05 13.73 13.94
CA CYS A 20 2.94 14.50 13.38
C CYS A 20 1.91 14.75 14.50
N PRO A 21 1.90 15.93 15.17
CA PRO A 21 0.98 16.18 16.30
C PRO A 21 -0.50 16.01 15.94
N ALA A 22 -0.92 16.49 14.77
CA ALA A 22 -2.30 16.34 14.30
C ALA A 22 -2.70 14.87 14.15
N LEU A 23 -1.85 14.04 13.53
CA LEU A 23 -2.10 12.62 13.37
C LEU A 23 -2.00 11.85 14.69
N ALA A 24 -1.13 12.27 15.61
CA ALA A 24 -1.05 11.68 16.94
C ALA A 24 -2.32 11.95 17.77
N GLY A 25 -2.99 13.07 17.52
CA GLY A 25 -4.27 13.42 18.14
C GLY A 25 -5.49 12.73 17.53
N SER A 26 -5.45 12.43 16.23
CA SER A 26 -6.61 11.86 15.50
C SER A 26 -6.61 10.34 15.43
N ARG A 27 -5.45 9.69 15.50
CA ARG A 27 -5.36 8.23 15.40
C ARG A 27 -5.78 7.51 16.67
N THR A 28 -6.40 6.36 16.54
CA THR A 28 -6.57 5.38 17.61
C THR A 28 -5.33 4.49 17.72
N ARG A 29 -4.80 4.03 16.58
CA ARG A 29 -3.59 3.21 16.49
C ARG A 29 -2.74 3.63 15.30
N ILE A 30 -1.43 3.37 15.36
CA ILE A 30 -0.54 3.45 14.20
C ILE A 30 -0.79 2.21 13.35
N ALA A 31 -1.20 2.41 12.10
CA ALA A 31 -1.49 1.32 11.16
C ALA A 31 -0.22 0.91 10.40
N TRP A 32 0.50 -0.03 10.97
CA TRP A 32 1.69 -0.62 10.38
C TRP A 32 1.35 -1.60 9.25
N GLY A 33 2.38 -1.99 8.52
CA GLY A 33 2.28 -3.02 7.51
C GLY A 33 1.99 -4.40 8.10
N ASN A 34 1.46 -5.30 7.27
CA ASN A 34 1.09 -6.66 7.62
C ASN A 34 1.19 -7.59 6.41
N GLY A 35 1.37 -8.88 6.66
CA GLY A 35 1.62 -9.93 5.68
C GLY A 35 3.05 -10.47 5.73
N PRO A 36 3.38 -11.46 4.87
CA PRO A 36 4.68 -12.10 4.84
C PRO A 36 5.81 -11.08 4.61
N ARG A 37 6.89 -11.18 5.37
CA ARG A 37 8.05 -10.29 5.22
C ARG A 37 9.00 -10.69 4.10
N ASP A 38 8.80 -11.85 3.54
CA ASP A 38 9.48 -12.39 2.37
C ASP A 38 8.59 -12.35 1.11
N ALA A 39 7.51 -11.55 1.15
CA ALA A 39 6.59 -11.38 0.03
C ALA A 39 7.28 -10.75 -1.19
N ASP A 40 7.01 -11.28 -2.37
CA ASP A 40 7.52 -10.74 -3.64
C ASP A 40 6.81 -9.43 -4.04
N LEU A 41 5.69 -9.12 -3.40
CA LEU A 41 4.86 -7.95 -3.69
C LEU A 41 4.60 -7.12 -2.42
N VAL A 42 4.83 -5.81 -2.48
CA VAL A 42 4.38 -4.85 -1.46
C VAL A 42 3.26 -3.99 -2.03
N VAL A 43 2.14 -3.90 -1.33
CA VAL A 43 1.01 -3.04 -1.71
C VAL A 43 0.97 -1.81 -0.81
N VAL A 44 1.10 -0.63 -1.42
CA VAL A 44 1.16 0.64 -0.70
C VAL A 44 -0.12 1.45 -0.93
N GLY A 45 -0.81 1.80 0.15
CA GLY A 45 -1.90 2.77 0.19
C GLY A 45 -1.46 4.16 0.60
N GLU A 46 -2.40 5.10 0.63
CA GLU A 46 -2.12 6.47 1.06
C GLU A 46 -2.02 6.57 2.59
N ALA A 47 -3.11 6.25 3.28
CA ALA A 47 -3.25 6.34 4.74
C ALA A 47 -4.39 5.42 5.22
N PRO A 48 -4.43 5.08 6.53
CA PRO A 48 -5.57 4.37 7.09
C PRO A 48 -6.84 5.22 7.04
N ALA A 49 -7.98 4.59 6.75
CA ALA A 49 -9.29 5.20 6.88
C ALA A 49 -9.75 5.24 8.35
N ALA A 50 -10.77 6.09 8.65
CA ALA A 50 -11.40 6.16 9.96
C ALA A 50 -11.84 4.78 10.46
N GLY A 51 -12.43 3.99 9.57
CA GLY A 51 -12.92 2.65 9.88
C GLY A 51 -14.23 2.65 10.66
N ASN A 52 -14.62 1.47 11.10
CA ASN A 52 -15.80 1.25 11.95
C ASN A 52 -15.39 0.44 13.19
N PRO A 53 -15.39 1.04 14.39
CA PRO A 53 -14.97 0.35 15.61
C PRO A 53 -15.88 -0.84 16.00
N ASP A 54 -17.16 -0.79 15.60
CA ASP A 54 -18.16 -1.79 15.94
C ASP A 54 -18.20 -2.98 14.96
N ALA A 55 -17.40 -2.95 13.91
CA ALA A 55 -17.33 -4.06 12.97
C ALA A 55 -16.61 -5.26 13.59
N ASP A 56 -17.14 -6.49 13.45
CA ASP A 56 -16.49 -7.72 13.90
C ASP A 56 -15.13 -7.92 13.20
N ARG A 57 -15.11 -7.64 11.88
CA ARG A 57 -13.95 -7.75 11.00
C ARG A 57 -13.85 -6.49 10.14
N TRP A 58 -12.71 -6.22 9.57
CA TRP A 58 -12.52 -5.09 8.66
C TRP A 58 -12.82 -3.73 9.32
N ARG A 59 -12.37 -3.57 10.55
CA ARG A 59 -12.58 -2.34 11.35
C ARG A 59 -11.91 -1.12 10.75
N GLY A 60 -10.87 -1.32 9.95
CA GLY A 60 -10.03 -0.27 9.41
C GLY A 60 -8.74 -0.06 10.20
N GLY A 61 -7.69 0.40 9.48
CA GLY A 61 -6.35 0.54 10.03
C GLY A 61 -6.25 1.40 11.27
N ASN A 62 -7.10 2.43 11.38
CA ASN A 62 -7.15 3.29 12.56
C ASN A 62 -7.51 2.52 13.85
N HIS A 63 -8.32 1.46 13.75
CA HIS A 63 -8.74 0.65 14.90
C HIS A 63 -7.94 -0.64 15.05
N THR A 64 -7.52 -1.26 13.94
CA THR A 64 -6.79 -2.54 13.97
C THR A 64 -5.28 -2.34 14.13
N GLY A 65 -4.74 -1.18 13.74
CA GLY A 65 -3.31 -0.92 13.67
C GLY A 65 -2.62 -1.63 12.50
N MET A 66 -3.38 -2.10 11.49
CA MET A 66 -2.91 -2.81 10.30
C MET A 66 -3.43 -2.16 9.02
N ALA A 67 -2.57 -2.04 8.00
CA ALA A 67 -2.96 -1.52 6.70
C ALA A 67 -3.98 -2.43 5.99
N TYR A 68 -4.85 -1.85 5.16
CA TYR A 68 -5.84 -2.56 4.33
C TYR A 68 -6.77 -3.51 5.09
N THR A 69 -7.20 -3.10 6.27
CA THR A 69 -8.19 -3.81 7.09
C THR A 69 -9.56 -3.14 7.11
N SER A 70 -9.79 -2.13 6.26
CA SER A 70 -11.10 -1.52 6.07
C SER A 70 -12.00 -2.38 5.18
N ARG A 71 -13.32 -2.29 5.42
CA ARG A 71 -14.30 -3.07 4.67
C ARG A 71 -14.31 -2.75 3.17
N HIS A 72 -14.17 -1.47 2.79
CA HIS A 72 -14.25 -1.05 1.39
C HIS A 72 -12.92 -1.23 0.66
N SER A 73 -11.96 -0.34 0.87
CA SER A 73 -10.68 -0.35 0.14
C SER A 73 -9.85 -1.61 0.43
N GLY A 74 -9.80 -2.05 1.69
CA GLY A 74 -9.06 -3.25 2.07
C GLY A 74 -9.53 -4.49 1.33
N ARG A 75 -10.85 -4.73 1.28
CA ARG A 75 -11.41 -5.89 0.54
C ARG A 75 -11.19 -5.80 -0.97
N GLN A 76 -11.28 -4.61 -1.56
CA GLN A 76 -11.07 -4.44 -3.00
C GLN A 76 -9.61 -4.71 -3.38
N VAL A 77 -8.67 -4.14 -2.64
CA VAL A 77 -7.23 -4.35 -2.90
C VAL A 77 -6.84 -5.80 -2.66
N ARG A 78 -7.27 -6.41 -1.56
CA ARG A 78 -6.97 -7.83 -1.31
C ARG A 78 -7.60 -8.76 -2.35
N ARG A 79 -8.75 -8.40 -2.95
CA ARG A 79 -9.30 -9.12 -4.10
C ARG A 79 -8.47 -8.93 -5.36
N LEU A 80 -7.95 -7.73 -5.60
CA LEU A 80 -7.05 -7.49 -6.73
C LEU A 80 -5.82 -8.38 -6.60
N VAL A 81 -5.18 -8.37 -5.43
CA VAL A 81 -3.98 -9.15 -5.16
C VAL A 81 -4.23 -10.66 -5.20
N ALA A 82 -5.39 -11.14 -4.71
CA ALA A 82 -5.77 -12.55 -4.80
C ALA A 82 -5.90 -13.08 -6.24
N ASP A 83 -6.05 -12.20 -7.21
CA ASP A 83 -6.05 -12.52 -8.64
C ASP A 83 -4.63 -12.44 -9.27
N LEU A 84 -3.59 -12.05 -8.49
CA LEU A 84 -2.18 -12.03 -8.90
C LEU A 84 -1.47 -13.29 -8.42
N PRO A 85 -0.30 -13.66 -9.02
CA PRO A 85 0.39 -14.90 -8.67
C PRO A 85 1.14 -14.85 -7.34
N ASP A 86 1.41 -13.64 -6.81
CA ASP A 86 2.35 -13.41 -5.73
C ASP A 86 1.65 -13.16 -4.40
N GLU A 87 2.26 -13.59 -3.29
CA GLU A 87 1.85 -13.17 -1.95
C GLU A 87 2.24 -11.71 -1.72
N ALA A 88 1.45 -11.00 -0.89
CA ALA A 88 1.65 -9.58 -0.71
C ALA A 88 1.76 -9.15 0.75
N TYR A 89 2.71 -8.26 1.00
CA TYR A 89 2.77 -7.42 2.19
C TYR A 89 2.02 -6.11 1.94
N TYR A 90 1.20 -5.69 2.90
CA TYR A 90 0.32 -4.52 2.78
C TYR A 90 0.75 -3.40 3.72
N THR A 91 0.90 -2.19 3.22
CA THR A 91 1.22 -1.01 4.04
C THR A 91 0.59 0.27 3.50
N ASN A 92 0.80 1.39 4.19
CA ASN A 92 0.39 2.73 3.76
C ASN A 92 1.60 3.68 3.75
N ALA A 93 1.56 4.70 2.91
CA ALA A 93 2.55 5.77 2.88
C ALA A 93 2.57 6.55 4.21
N VAL A 94 1.38 6.85 4.77
CA VAL A 94 1.21 7.45 6.09
C VAL A 94 0.58 6.43 7.02
N LYS A 95 1.18 6.24 8.20
CA LYS A 95 0.80 5.17 9.12
C LYS A 95 -0.35 5.54 10.07
N CYS A 96 -0.76 6.80 10.10
CA CYS A 96 -1.76 7.31 11.02
C CYS A 96 -2.97 7.86 10.26
N PHE A 97 -4.15 7.75 10.87
CA PHE A 97 -5.39 8.26 10.31
C PHE A 97 -5.40 9.80 10.26
N PRO A 98 -5.51 10.40 9.08
CA PRO A 98 -5.56 11.84 8.91
C PRO A 98 -7.02 12.34 8.97
N ALA A 99 -7.57 12.52 10.18
CA ALA A 99 -8.95 13.00 10.32
C ALA A 99 -9.17 14.36 9.65
N ASP A 100 -10.33 14.54 9.03
CA ASP A 100 -10.77 15.84 8.56
C ASP A 100 -11.12 16.74 9.75
N PRO A 101 -10.69 18.01 9.79
CA PRO A 101 -11.01 18.92 10.90
C PRO A 101 -12.50 19.22 11.03
N GLY A 102 -13.27 19.14 9.96
CA GLY A 102 -14.72 19.39 9.92
C GLY A 102 -15.56 18.15 10.23
N ASP A 103 -15.00 16.96 9.99
CA ASP A 103 -15.64 15.69 10.31
C ASP A 103 -14.58 14.65 10.75
N PRO A 104 -14.43 14.42 12.07
CA PRO A 104 -13.44 13.48 12.59
C PRO A 104 -13.70 12.01 12.21
N THR A 105 -14.83 11.70 11.58
CA THR A 105 -15.15 10.37 11.06
C THR A 105 -14.77 10.20 9.59
N ASP A 106 -14.39 11.28 8.91
CA ASP A 106 -13.87 11.27 7.54
C ASP A 106 -12.37 11.56 7.52
N ASN A 107 -11.72 11.27 6.41
CA ASN A 107 -10.29 11.50 6.24
C ASN A 107 -10.02 12.57 5.18
N ARG A 108 -9.10 13.46 5.52
CA ARG A 108 -8.44 14.35 4.57
C ARG A 108 -7.23 13.68 3.92
N GLU A 109 -6.72 14.28 2.86
CA GLU A 109 -5.40 13.91 2.35
C GLU A 109 -4.29 14.24 3.38
N PRO A 110 -3.30 13.35 3.57
CA PRO A 110 -2.11 13.67 4.36
C PRO A 110 -1.35 14.86 3.79
N THR A 111 -0.86 15.74 4.65
CA THR A 111 -0.04 16.86 4.22
C THR A 111 1.31 16.41 3.68
N ALA A 112 2.01 17.30 2.96
CA ALA A 112 3.36 17.01 2.48
C ALA A 112 4.35 16.71 3.62
N GLU A 113 4.22 17.42 4.74
CA GLU A 113 5.02 17.20 5.96
C GLU A 113 4.73 15.83 6.59
N GLU A 114 3.45 15.45 6.72
CA GLU A 114 3.06 14.14 7.26
C GLU A 114 3.59 12.98 6.40
N ARG A 115 3.53 13.13 5.07
CA ARG A 115 4.15 12.16 4.15
C ARG A 115 5.69 12.12 4.31
N ALA A 116 6.33 13.27 4.42
CA ALA A 116 7.79 13.35 4.64
C ALA A 116 8.21 12.70 5.96
N ASN A 117 7.46 12.94 7.05
CA ASN A 117 7.70 12.34 8.36
C ASN A 117 7.51 10.82 8.38
N CYS A 118 6.60 10.28 7.56
CA CYS A 118 6.36 8.83 7.44
C CYS A 118 7.27 8.14 6.41
N ARG A 119 7.88 8.86 5.47
CA ARG A 119 8.72 8.30 4.40
C ARG A 119 9.82 7.35 4.88
N PRO A 120 10.58 7.64 5.97
CA PRO A 120 11.60 6.71 6.47
C PRO A 120 11.03 5.34 6.87
N TYR A 121 9.82 5.30 7.41
CA TYR A 121 9.15 4.04 7.77
C TYR A 121 8.68 3.26 6.52
N LEU A 122 8.13 3.95 5.52
CA LEU A 122 7.76 3.33 4.25
C LEU A 122 8.98 2.71 3.58
N ALA A 123 10.08 3.47 3.49
CA ALA A 123 11.33 2.97 2.91
C ALA A 123 11.92 1.79 3.69
N ALA A 124 11.82 1.81 5.03
CA ALA A 124 12.27 0.72 5.88
C ALA A 124 11.46 -0.57 5.65
N GLU A 125 10.13 -0.48 5.61
CA GLU A 125 9.27 -1.64 5.31
C GLU A 125 9.56 -2.24 3.92
N ILE A 126 9.69 -1.39 2.89
CA ILE A 126 10.00 -1.89 1.53
C ILE A 126 11.36 -2.59 1.48
N ARG A 127 12.39 -2.05 2.16
CA ARG A 127 13.72 -2.67 2.20
C ARG A 127 13.77 -3.94 3.06
N ASP A 128 12.98 -4.00 4.14
CA ASP A 128 12.88 -5.16 5.02
C ASP A 128 12.22 -6.34 4.31
N VAL A 129 11.14 -6.08 3.56
CA VAL A 129 10.47 -7.08 2.74
C VAL A 129 11.27 -7.40 1.47
N ALA A 130 11.99 -6.42 0.90
CA ALA A 130 12.78 -6.52 -0.32
C ALA A 130 11.99 -7.13 -1.51
N PRO A 131 10.81 -6.61 -1.86
CA PRO A 131 9.92 -7.19 -2.87
C PRO A 131 10.47 -7.00 -4.29
N GLU A 132 10.08 -7.86 -5.23
CA GLU A 132 10.32 -7.66 -6.65
C GLU A 132 9.56 -6.44 -7.18
N ALA A 133 8.31 -6.25 -6.69
CA ALA A 133 7.47 -5.13 -7.10
C ALA A 133 6.74 -4.45 -5.92
N VAL A 134 6.47 -3.15 -6.12
CA VAL A 134 5.60 -2.35 -5.25
C VAL A 134 4.39 -1.88 -6.06
N LEU A 135 3.18 -2.33 -5.70
CA LEU A 135 1.92 -1.79 -6.21
C LEU A 135 1.51 -0.57 -5.38
N ALA A 136 1.56 0.63 -5.96
CA ALA A 136 1.08 1.85 -5.29
C ALA A 136 -0.35 2.19 -5.74
N THR A 137 -1.30 2.16 -4.80
CA THR A 137 -2.73 2.35 -5.09
C THR A 137 -3.11 3.83 -5.05
N GLY A 138 -3.14 4.45 -6.22
CA GLY A 138 -3.52 5.85 -6.41
C GLY A 138 -2.34 6.82 -6.38
N LYS A 139 -2.63 8.08 -6.71
CA LYS A 139 -1.64 9.15 -6.92
C LYS A 139 -0.72 9.37 -5.71
N HIS A 140 -1.28 9.49 -4.51
CA HIS A 140 -0.50 9.85 -3.32
C HIS A 140 0.40 8.73 -2.84
N ALA A 141 -0.06 7.47 -2.93
CA ALA A 141 0.78 6.30 -2.67
C ALA A 141 1.95 6.25 -3.67
N THR A 142 1.67 6.41 -4.97
CA THR A 142 2.69 6.46 -6.03
C THR A 142 3.74 7.55 -5.77
N GLN A 143 3.30 8.78 -5.49
CA GLN A 143 4.19 9.89 -5.17
C GLN A 143 5.05 9.63 -3.93
N SER A 144 4.49 8.95 -2.93
CA SER A 144 5.20 8.64 -1.68
C SER A 144 6.28 7.58 -1.88
N VAL A 145 6.02 6.55 -2.69
CA VAL A 145 7.03 5.54 -3.05
C VAL A 145 8.13 6.16 -3.92
N LEU A 146 7.76 6.94 -4.94
CA LEU A 146 8.74 7.66 -5.76
C LEU A 146 9.65 8.57 -4.92
N ALA A 147 9.04 9.34 -3.99
CA ALA A 147 9.81 10.20 -3.09
C ALA A 147 10.71 9.40 -2.12
N ALA A 148 10.36 8.17 -1.76
CA ALA A 148 11.22 7.28 -0.97
C ALA A 148 12.40 6.70 -1.80
N ALA A 149 12.29 6.74 -3.12
CA ALA A 149 13.33 6.39 -4.09
C ALA A 149 14.01 7.64 -4.68
N ASP A 150 13.92 8.80 -4.02
CA ASP A 150 14.48 10.08 -4.48
C ASP A 150 14.05 10.47 -5.90
N ARG A 151 12.82 10.11 -6.27
CA ARG A 151 12.18 10.35 -7.58
C ARG A 151 10.90 11.16 -7.45
N SER A 152 10.38 11.61 -8.57
CA SER A 152 9.09 12.30 -8.67
C SER A 152 8.28 11.76 -9.84
N LEU A 153 6.94 11.91 -9.74
CA LEU A 153 6.04 11.58 -10.83
C LEU A 153 6.24 12.55 -12.00
N ALA A 154 6.55 12.01 -13.17
CA ALA A 154 6.63 12.78 -14.40
C ALA A 154 5.23 12.84 -15.05
N GLY A 155 4.66 14.03 -15.21
CA GLY A 155 3.34 14.19 -15.85
C GLY A 155 2.15 13.85 -14.96
N GLY A 156 1.05 13.44 -15.60
CA GLY A 156 -0.21 13.09 -14.94
C GLY A 156 -0.18 11.71 -14.31
N PHE A 157 -0.88 11.53 -13.19
CA PHE A 157 -0.96 10.20 -12.54
C PHE A 157 -1.58 9.14 -13.47
N LEU A 158 -2.60 9.50 -14.25
CA LEU A 158 -3.27 8.54 -15.12
C LEU A 158 -2.38 8.05 -16.26
N ASP A 159 -1.43 8.89 -16.71
CA ASP A 159 -0.44 8.51 -17.73
C ASP A 159 0.60 7.53 -17.18
N ALA A 160 0.80 7.53 -15.86
CA ALA A 160 1.72 6.63 -15.18
C ALA A 160 1.07 5.31 -14.71
N VAL A 161 -0.26 5.17 -14.81
CA VAL A 161 -0.93 3.94 -14.38
C VAL A 161 -0.47 2.77 -15.24
N LEU A 162 0.02 1.72 -14.58
CA LEU A 162 0.59 0.49 -15.18
C LEU A 162 1.85 0.73 -16.02
N ASP A 163 2.53 1.88 -15.83
CA ASP A 163 3.88 2.11 -16.37
C ASP A 163 4.94 1.81 -15.27
N PRO A 164 5.69 0.70 -15.37
CA PRO A 164 6.63 0.30 -14.33
C PRO A 164 7.82 1.25 -14.22
N VAL A 165 8.17 1.63 -13.01
CA VAL A 165 9.30 2.53 -12.71
C VAL A 165 10.33 1.81 -11.85
N ALA A 166 11.55 1.61 -12.36
CA ALA A 166 12.63 1.06 -11.56
C ALA A 166 12.99 2.00 -10.40
N CYS A 167 13.08 1.48 -9.18
CA CYS A 167 13.44 2.20 -7.96
C CYS A 167 14.67 1.52 -7.31
N PRO A 168 15.88 1.67 -7.88
CA PRO A 168 17.09 0.99 -7.39
C PRO A 168 17.44 1.37 -5.95
N GLU A 169 17.09 2.59 -5.49
CA GLU A 169 17.30 3.05 -4.12
C GLU A 169 16.47 2.24 -3.08
N LEU A 170 15.40 1.60 -3.55
CA LEU A 170 14.56 0.70 -2.77
C LEU A 170 14.75 -0.79 -3.17
N GLY A 171 15.53 -1.06 -4.21
CA GLY A 171 15.78 -2.40 -4.72
C GLY A 171 14.56 -3.08 -5.37
N THR A 172 13.62 -2.30 -5.94
CA THR A 172 12.34 -2.82 -6.43
C THR A 172 11.85 -2.07 -7.67
N THR A 173 10.79 -2.57 -8.30
CA THR A 173 10.04 -1.89 -9.37
C THR A 173 8.70 -1.39 -8.84
N LEU A 174 8.43 -0.09 -8.98
CA LEU A 174 7.13 0.49 -8.67
C LEU A 174 6.17 0.33 -9.85
N VAL A 175 4.96 -0.16 -9.59
CA VAL A 175 3.85 -0.22 -10.54
C VAL A 175 2.68 0.61 -9.97
N PRO A 176 2.40 1.80 -10.52
CA PRO A 176 1.24 2.60 -10.13
C PRO A 176 -0.06 1.92 -10.56
N VAL A 177 -1.03 1.80 -9.65
CA VAL A 177 -2.36 1.25 -9.96
C VAL A 177 -3.47 2.20 -9.52
N LEU A 178 -4.66 2.04 -10.09
CA LEU A 178 -5.81 2.86 -9.75
C LEU A 178 -6.18 2.73 -8.27
N HIS A 179 -6.65 3.84 -7.68
CA HIS A 179 -7.17 3.80 -6.31
C HIS A 179 -8.48 2.98 -6.27
N PRO A 180 -8.66 2.08 -5.29
CA PRO A 180 -9.82 1.16 -5.24
C PRO A 180 -11.17 1.86 -5.31
N SER A 181 -11.33 3.03 -4.66
CA SER A 181 -12.60 3.78 -4.65
C SER A 181 -12.99 4.35 -6.01
N TYR A 182 -12.05 4.52 -6.91
CA TYR A 182 -12.25 5.14 -8.22
C TYR A 182 -11.91 4.20 -9.39
N GLU A 183 -11.51 2.95 -9.09
CA GLU A 183 -11.07 1.98 -10.11
C GLU A 183 -12.11 1.83 -11.22
N ALA A 184 -13.38 1.60 -10.89
CA ALA A 184 -14.42 1.37 -11.88
C ALA A 184 -14.60 2.53 -12.88
N VAL A 185 -14.48 3.78 -12.40
CA VAL A 185 -14.62 4.97 -13.25
C VAL A 185 -13.40 5.18 -14.13
N TRP A 186 -12.20 5.12 -13.55
CA TRP A 186 -10.97 5.40 -14.28
C TRP A 186 -10.54 4.26 -15.19
N ARG A 187 -10.82 3.01 -14.82
CA ARG A 187 -10.60 1.83 -15.65
C ARG A 187 -11.27 1.97 -17.03
N ALA A 188 -12.53 2.33 -17.05
CA ALA A 188 -13.25 2.56 -18.31
C ALA A 188 -12.64 3.69 -19.15
N ARG A 189 -12.16 4.76 -18.50
CA ARG A 189 -11.48 5.87 -19.19
C ARG A 189 -10.11 5.50 -19.75
N LEU A 190 -9.43 4.53 -19.15
CA LEU A 190 -8.16 4.00 -19.63
C LEU A 190 -8.34 2.92 -20.71
N GLY A 191 -9.61 2.60 -21.09
CA GLY A 191 -9.92 1.69 -22.18
C GLY A 191 -10.05 0.22 -21.78
N TYR A 192 -10.06 -0.11 -20.48
CA TYR A 192 -10.31 -1.46 -20.01
C TYR A 192 -11.81 -1.75 -19.96
N GLU A 193 -12.26 -2.81 -20.63
CA GLU A 193 -13.68 -3.15 -20.76
C GLU A 193 -14.28 -3.56 -19.42
N ASP A 194 -13.59 -4.41 -18.68
CA ASP A 194 -14.04 -4.90 -17.39
C ASP A 194 -12.90 -5.01 -16.35
N ARG A 195 -13.22 -5.56 -15.18
CA ARG A 195 -12.23 -5.75 -14.11
C ARG A 195 -11.20 -6.82 -14.45
N ALA A 196 -11.59 -7.88 -15.15
CA ALA A 196 -10.67 -8.97 -15.50
C ALA A 196 -9.59 -8.48 -16.46
N ASP A 197 -9.98 -7.66 -17.43
CA ASP A 197 -9.07 -7.01 -18.37
C ASP A 197 -8.06 -6.10 -17.64
N TYR A 198 -8.53 -5.28 -16.71
CA TYR A 198 -7.64 -4.46 -15.86
C TYR A 198 -6.69 -5.30 -14.99
N VAL A 199 -7.18 -6.38 -14.37
CA VAL A 199 -6.35 -7.31 -13.57
C VAL A 199 -5.28 -7.98 -14.44
N ALA A 200 -5.64 -8.38 -15.66
CA ALA A 200 -4.68 -8.93 -16.61
C ALA A 200 -3.57 -7.91 -16.97
N ALA A 201 -3.95 -6.63 -17.15
CA ALA A 201 -2.99 -5.56 -17.40
C ALA A 201 -2.10 -5.27 -16.18
N VAL A 202 -2.64 -5.29 -14.95
CA VAL A 202 -1.83 -5.20 -13.71
C VAL A 202 -0.81 -6.33 -13.66
N ARG A 203 -1.24 -7.57 -13.92
CA ARG A 203 -0.34 -8.74 -13.95
C ARG A 203 0.75 -8.59 -15.00
N ALA A 204 0.43 -8.08 -16.18
CA ALA A 204 1.41 -7.88 -17.26
C ALA A 204 2.41 -6.75 -16.94
N ALA A 205 2.05 -5.79 -16.08
CA ALA A 205 2.93 -4.71 -15.66
C ALA A 205 3.89 -5.11 -14.53
N LEU A 206 3.64 -6.24 -13.85
CA LEU A 206 4.57 -6.77 -12.84
C LEU A 206 5.83 -7.32 -13.52
N PRO A 207 7.02 -7.23 -12.88
CA PRO A 207 8.20 -7.92 -13.32
C PRO A 207 7.91 -9.40 -13.50
N SER A 208 8.44 -10.00 -14.56
CA SER A 208 8.34 -11.46 -14.76
C SER A 208 9.12 -12.13 -13.63
N GLY A 209 8.44 -12.75 -12.68
CA GLY A 209 9.02 -13.34 -11.49
C GLY A 209 10.12 -14.34 -11.83
N GLY A 210 11.35 -13.92 -11.61
CA GLY A 210 12.43 -14.86 -11.36
C GLY A 210 12.29 -15.27 -9.90
N ARG A 211 11.64 -16.40 -9.62
CA ARG A 211 11.75 -17.03 -8.30
C ARG A 211 13.21 -16.96 -7.87
N ARG A 212 13.50 -16.33 -6.73
CA ARG A 212 14.85 -16.42 -6.14
C ARG A 212 15.12 -17.91 -5.98
N ASP A 213 16.00 -18.47 -6.83
CA ASP A 213 16.51 -19.81 -6.62
C ASP A 213 17.09 -19.80 -5.21
N SER A 214 16.40 -20.42 -4.27
CA SER A 214 16.97 -20.81 -3.00
C SER A 214 18.08 -21.79 -3.37
N GLY A 215 19.28 -21.25 -3.55
CA GLY A 215 20.47 -22.03 -3.77
C GLY A 215 20.63 -22.97 -2.58
N ASP A 216 20.24 -24.20 -2.79
CA ASP A 216 20.60 -25.35 -2.00
C ASP A 216 22.12 -25.49 -2.19
N GLU A 217 22.92 -24.75 -1.38
CA GLU A 217 24.32 -25.06 -1.18
C GLU A 217 24.39 -26.31 -0.30
N ASP A 218 24.13 -27.44 -0.96
CA ASP A 218 24.53 -28.75 -0.47
C ASP A 218 26.08 -28.81 -0.50
N SER A 219 26.69 -28.42 0.62
CA SER A 219 28.13 -28.62 0.85
C SER A 219 28.32 -30.01 1.40
N GLY A 220 28.67 -30.94 0.50
CA GLY A 220 29.27 -32.24 0.83
C GLY A 220 30.64 -32.14 1.53
#